data_9126824ea918d4e400a5476026d35fbd
#
_entry.id   9126824ea918d4e400a5476026d35fbd
#
_cell.length_a   1.000
_cell.length_b   1.000
_cell.length_c   1.000
_cell.angle_alpha   90.00
_cell.angle_beta   90.00
_cell.angle_gamma   90.00
#
_symmetry.space_group_name_H-M   'P 1'
#
loop_
_entity.id
_entity.type
_entity.pdbx_description
1 polymer ?
#
loop_
_entity_poly.entity_id
_entity_poly.type
_entity_poly.pdbx_seq_one_letter_code
_entity_poly.pdbx_strand_id
1 'polypeptide(L)'
;FMLYPAIEQVKELFENYKTVPVFYELLMDSCTPIQLFNCLHEAYDDCFILESVDNKDQWGRYSYVGIDPKCEYILDKHVITIKEKGKADESVKVDDPIAFFSDIIEDHKSPRFNNYPKLTGGLIGFFAYDMIRYFEKTLCNPPEDDLKLPDADLHLFEKIVAYDHLSNKAVIILNINK
;
A
#
# COMPACT_ATOMS: atom_id res chain seq x y z
N PHE A 1 6.28 15.40 -20.78
CA PHE A 1 5.96 14.34 -19.79
C PHE A 1 6.94 13.21 -20.01
N MET A 2 7.73 12.85 -19.02
CA MET A 2 8.78 11.84 -19.12
C MET A 2 8.64 10.87 -17.95
N LEU A 3 8.82 9.59 -18.22
CA LEU A 3 8.93 8.58 -17.17
C LEU A 3 10.24 8.79 -16.40
N TYR A 4 10.18 8.69 -15.08
CA TYR A 4 11.35 8.76 -14.21
C TYR A 4 11.31 7.63 -13.19
N PRO A 5 12.43 6.99 -12.85
CA PRO A 5 13.74 7.10 -13.50
C PRO A 5 13.75 6.54 -14.94
N ALA A 6 14.77 6.88 -15.71
CA ALA A 6 14.98 6.30 -17.04
C ALA A 6 15.30 4.79 -16.93
N ILE A 7 15.06 4.03 -18.01
CA ILE A 7 15.17 2.56 -17.99
C ILE A 7 16.57 2.07 -17.61
N GLU A 8 17.61 2.81 -18.00
CA GLU A 8 18.99 2.50 -17.63
C GLU A 8 19.20 2.61 -16.11
N GLN A 9 18.66 3.66 -15.49
CA GLN A 9 18.72 3.87 -14.04
C GLN A 9 17.91 2.81 -13.29
N VAL A 10 16.76 2.40 -13.82
CA VAL A 10 15.96 1.29 -13.24
C VAL A 10 16.78 0.01 -13.20
N LYS A 11 17.53 -0.32 -14.29
CA LYS A 11 18.39 -1.50 -14.34
C LYS A 11 19.52 -1.44 -13.30
N GLU A 12 20.13 -0.29 -13.11
CA GLU A 12 21.17 -0.08 -12.08
C GLU A 12 20.59 -0.23 -10.67
N LEU A 13 19.40 0.32 -10.42
CA LEU A 13 18.73 0.22 -9.13
C LEU A 13 18.35 -1.23 -8.76
N PHE A 14 18.06 -2.07 -9.75
CA PHE A 14 17.82 -3.50 -9.54
C PHE A 14 19.05 -4.30 -9.06
N GLU A 15 20.23 -3.70 -9.04
CA GLU A 15 21.39 -4.33 -8.37
C GLU A 15 21.21 -4.36 -6.84
N ASN A 16 20.50 -3.35 -6.27
CA ASN A 16 20.35 -3.18 -4.84
C ASN A 16 18.91 -3.35 -4.33
N TYR A 17 17.90 -3.30 -5.21
CA TYR A 17 16.49 -3.35 -4.86
C TYR A 17 15.76 -4.40 -5.69
N LYS A 18 14.79 -5.09 -5.07
CA LYS A 18 13.88 -6.00 -5.79
C LYS A 18 12.75 -5.25 -6.46
N THR A 19 12.39 -4.07 -5.93
CA THR A 19 11.28 -3.24 -6.38
C THR A 19 11.77 -1.82 -6.64
N VAL A 20 11.42 -1.25 -7.79
CA VAL A 20 11.78 0.12 -8.18
C VAL A 20 10.52 0.89 -8.59
N PRO A 21 10.16 1.99 -7.92
CA PRO A 21 9.05 2.83 -8.32
C PRO A 21 9.41 3.66 -9.56
N VAL A 22 8.49 3.70 -10.51
CA VAL A 22 8.55 4.53 -11.72
C VAL A 22 7.41 5.54 -11.68
N PHE A 23 7.72 6.78 -12.00
CA PHE A 23 6.82 7.93 -11.86
C PHE A 23 6.46 8.51 -13.21
N TYR A 24 5.20 8.91 -13.35
CA TYR A 24 4.72 9.68 -14.50
C TYR A 24 3.82 10.82 -14.01
N GLU A 25 4.16 12.06 -14.35
CA GLU A 25 3.41 13.25 -13.93
C GLU A 25 2.37 13.66 -14.97
N LEU A 26 1.17 13.99 -14.49
CA LEU A 26 0.07 14.55 -15.29
C LEU A 26 -0.45 15.84 -14.66
N LEU A 27 -0.84 16.81 -15.48
CA LEU A 27 -1.61 17.97 -15.01
C LEU A 27 -3.05 17.52 -14.73
N MET A 28 -3.59 17.95 -13.60
CA MET A 28 -4.93 17.54 -13.12
C MET A 28 -5.74 18.76 -12.62
N ASP A 29 -5.80 19.80 -13.44
CA ASP A 29 -6.42 21.08 -13.05
C ASP A 29 -7.96 21.01 -12.82
N SER A 30 -8.62 20.01 -13.39
CA SER A 30 -10.09 19.88 -13.37
C SER A 30 -10.61 18.68 -12.61
N CYS A 31 -9.76 17.94 -11.89
CA CYS A 31 -10.13 16.72 -11.18
C CYS A 31 -9.66 16.78 -9.72
N THR A 32 -10.54 16.44 -8.80
CA THR A 32 -10.20 16.30 -7.37
C THR A 32 -9.76 14.88 -7.05
N PRO A 33 -9.07 14.64 -5.90
CA PRO A 33 -8.73 13.28 -5.47
C PRO A 33 -9.93 12.35 -5.36
N ILE A 34 -11.08 12.86 -4.87
CA ILE A 34 -12.32 12.09 -4.74
C ILE A 34 -12.89 11.72 -6.11
N GLN A 35 -12.88 12.67 -7.07
CA GLN A 35 -13.32 12.36 -8.45
C GLN A 35 -12.41 11.33 -9.11
N LEU A 36 -11.10 11.45 -8.92
CA LEU A 36 -10.14 10.46 -9.38
C LEU A 36 -10.41 9.09 -8.78
N PHE A 37 -10.64 9.02 -7.45
CA PHE A 37 -10.98 7.78 -6.76
C PHE A 37 -12.25 7.16 -7.34
N ASN A 38 -13.33 7.94 -7.52
CA ASN A 38 -14.58 7.43 -8.07
C ASN A 38 -14.41 6.86 -9.49
N CYS A 39 -13.65 7.54 -10.36
CA CYS A 39 -13.36 7.03 -11.71
C CYS A 39 -12.57 5.73 -11.68
N LEU A 40 -11.60 5.60 -10.76
CA LEU A 40 -10.79 4.40 -10.64
C LEU A 40 -11.57 3.25 -9.98
N HIS A 41 -12.44 3.55 -9.01
CA HIS A 41 -13.30 2.56 -8.36
C HIS A 41 -14.33 1.93 -9.31
N GLU A 42 -14.75 2.63 -10.35
CA GLU A 42 -15.59 2.04 -11.41
C GLU A 42 -14.87 0.93 -12.20
N ALA A 43 -13.55 0.96 -12.25
CA ALA A 43 -12.73 0.02 -13.02
C ALA A 43 -12.04 -1.05 -12.14
N TYR A 44 -11.88 -0.79 -10.85
CA TYR A 44 -11.16 -1.65 -9.90
C TYR A 44 -11.97 -1.81 -8.62
N ASP A 45 -12.31 -3.05 -8.26
CA ASP A 45 -13.07 -3.35 -7.04
C ASP A 45 -12.29 -3.02 -5.77
N ASP A 46 -10.99 -3.37 -5.76
CA ASP A 46 -10.10 -3.15 -4.62
C ASP A 46 -9.27 -1.88 -4.82
N CYS A 47 -9.66 -0.82 -4.11
CA CYS A 47 -8.96 0.45 -4.13
C CYS A 47 -9.10 1.17 -2.79
N PHE A 48 -8.18 2.10 -2.52
CA PHE A 48 -8.25 2.98 -1.34
C PHE A 48 -8.00 4.43 -1.72
N ILE A 49 -8.47 5.34 -0.86
CA ILE A 49 -8.07 6.74 -0.86
C ILE A 49 -7.57 7.13 0.52
N LEU A 50 -6.40 7.79 0.56
CA LEU A 50 -5.89 8.50 1.73
C LEU A 50 -5.92 9.98 1.39
N GLU A 51 -6.88 10.70 1.96
CA GLU A 51 -7.05 12.13 1.72
C GLU A 51 -6.44 12.95 2.86
N SER A 52 -5.68 13.98 2.51
CA SER A 52 -5.15 14.92 3.48
C SER A 52 -6.05 16.14 3.57
N VAL A 53 -6.44 16.51 4.80
CA VAL A 53 -7.31 17.64 5.08
C VAL A 53 -6.50 18.91 5.41
N ASP A 54 -5.23 18.80 5.77
CA ASP A 54 -4.40 19.93 6.20
C ASP A 54 -3.43 20.40 5.11
N ASN A 55 -3.76 21.53 4.49
CA ASN A 55 -2.99 22.14 3.41
C ASN A 55 -1.78 22.97 3.91
N LYS A 56 -1.49 23.03 5.21
CA LYS A 56 -0.52 23.97 5.77
C LYS A 56 0.86 23.39 6.03
N ASP A 57 0.99 22.06 6.12
CA ASP A 57 2.26 21.39 6.43
C ASP A 57 2.68 20.42 5.32
N GLN A 58 3.98 20.08 5.30
CA GLN A 58 4.55 19.13 4.33
C GLN A 58 3.86 17.75 4.33
N TRP A 59 3.14 17.41 5.39
CA TRP A 59 2.39 16.16 5.55
C TRP A 59 1.06 16.17 4.76
N GLY A 60 0.45 17.33 4.58
CA GLY A 60 -0.82 17.51 3.86
C GLY A 60 -0.71 17.72 2.36
N ARG A 61 0.49 17.65 1.80
CA ARG A 61 0.72 17.96 0.38
C ARG A 61 0.07 16.99 -0.59
N TYR A 62 -0.02 15.70 -0.24
CA TYR A 62 -0.47 14.67 -1.15
C TYR A 62 -1.71 13.94 -0.63
N SER A 63 -2.67 13.69 -1.53
CA SER A 63 -3.66 12.62 -1.38
C SER A 63 -3.27 11.44 -2.25
N TYR A 64 -3.57 10.22 -1.78
CA TYR A 64 -3.15 9.00 -2.46
C TYR A 64 -4.35 8.12 -2.79
N VAL A 65 -4.37 7.58 -4.00
CA VAL A 65 -5.31 6.55 -4.44
C VAL A 65 -4.51 5.33 -4.86
N GLY A 66 -4.76 4.18 -4.22
CA GLY A 66 -4.17 2.90 -4.63
C GLY A 66 -5.23 2.04 -5.30
N ILE A 67 -4.81 1.25 -6.29
CA ILE A 67 -5.68 0.42 -7.09
C ILE A 67 -5.06 -0.96 -7.35
N ASP A 68 -5.92 -1.96 -7.56
CA ASP A 68 -5.56 -3.29 -8.05
C ASP A 68 -4.39 -3.89 -7.24
N PRO A 69 -4.60 -4.20 -5.94
CA PRO A 69 -3.55 -4.77 -5.10
C PRO A 69 -3.06 -6.10 -5.66
N LYS A 70 -1.79 -6.39 -5.49
CA LYS A 70 -1.16 -7.63 -5.94
C LYS A 70 -1.60 -8.82 -5.10
N CYS A 71 -1.64 -8.62 -3.78
CA CYS A 71 -2.00 -9.63 -2.79
C CYS A 71 -2.84 -9.02 -1.70
N GLU A 72 -3.75 -9.83 -1.14
CA GLU A 72 -4.45 -9.59 0.12
C GLU A 72 -3.95 -10.60 1.16
N TYR A 73 -3.68 -10.13 2.37
CA TYR A 73 -3.20 -10.92 3.51
C TYR A 73 -4.18 -10.77 4.66
N ILE A 74 -4.93 -11.83 4.97
CA ILE A 74 -5.93 -11.87 6.04
C ILE A 74 -5.36 -12.70 7.19
N LEU A 75 -5.16 -12.08 8.34
CA LEU A 75 -4.73 -12.75 9.57
C LEU A 75 -5.95 -13.06 10.44
N ASP A 76 -6.14 -14.32 10.79
CA ASP A 76 -7.07 -14.78 11.83
C ASP A 76 -6.40 -15.89 12.66
N LYS A 77 -6.30 -15.69 13.96
CA LYS A 77 -5.83 -16.70 14.95
C LYS A 77 -4.53 -17.40 14.54
N HIS A 78 -3.48 -16.64 14.24
CA HIS A 78 -2.16 -17.16 13.80
C HIS A 78 -2.16 -17.84 12.42
N VAL A 79 -3.23 -17.71 11.64
CA VAL A 79 -3.25 -18.18 10.25
C VAL A 79 -3.36 -16.97 9.32
N ILE A 80 -2.44 -16.85 8.40
CA ILE A 80 -2.49 -15.84 7.33
C ILE A 80 -2.99 -16.51 6.07
N THR A 81 -4.12 -16.04 5.57
CA THR A 81 -4.62 -16.40 4.25
C THR A 81 -4.08 -15.39 3.23
N ILE A 82 -3.42 -15.88 2.20
CA ILE A 82 -2.82 -15.08 1.13
C ILE A 82 -3.67 -15.29 -0.11
N LYS A 83 -4.21 -14.18 -0.65
CA LYS A 83 -4.96 -14.19 -1.89
C LYS A 83 -4.21 -13.38 -2.94
N GLU A 84 -3.82 -14.03 -4.02
CA GLU A 84 -3.17 -13.40 -5.16
C GLU A 84 -4.00 -13.64 -6.42
N LYS A 85 -4.22 -12.59 -7.19
CA LYS A 85 -5.08 -12.65 -8.38
C LYS A 85 -4.60 -13.71 -9.36
N GLY A 86 -5.50 -14.64 -9.70
CA GLY A 86 -5.21 -15.74 -10.63
C GLY A 86 -4.51 -16.95 -10.03
N LYS A 87 -4.29 -16.97 -8.71
CA LYS A 87 -3.76 -18.12 -7.97
C LYS A 87 -4.81 -18.67 -7.00
N ALA A 88 -4.61 -19.89 -6.54
CA ALA A 88 -5.39 -20.45 -5.45
C ALA A 88 -4.99 -19.80 -4.12
N ASP A 89 -5.95 -19.63 -3.22
CA ASP A 89 -5.69 -19.12 -1.88
C ASP A 89 -4.71 -20.04 -1.14
N GLU A 90 -3.73 -19.44 -0.49
CA GLU A 90 -2.74 -20.14 0.34
C GLU A 90 -2.94 -19.75 1.81
N SER A 91 -2.79 -20.71 2.73
CA SER A 91 -2.86 -20.45 4.16
C SER A 91 -1.58 -20.88 4.85
N VAL A 92 -1.00 -19.97 5.62
CA VAL A 92 0.24 -20.16 6.35
C VAL A 92 0.01 -19.95 7.83
N LYS A 93 0.41 -20.91 8.67
CA LYS A 93 0.40 -20.73 10.12
C LYS A 93 1.65 -19.96 10.55
N VAL A 94 1.47 -18.90 11.33
CA VAL A 94 2.54 -18.02 11.79
C VAL A 94 2.53 -17.90 13.32
N ASP A 95 3.71 -17.97 13.92
CA ASP A 95 3.85 -17.73 15.37
C ASP A 95 3.99 -16.24 15.67
N ASP A 96 4.67 -15.50 14.77
CA ASP A 96 4.85 -14.05 14.85
C ASP A 96 4.34 -13.39 13.55
N PRO A 97 3.09 -12.90 13.54
CA PRO A 97 2.53 -12.22 12.38
C PRO A 97 3.26 -10.94 11.99
N ILE A 98 3.84 -10.23 12.95
CA ILE A 98 4.55 -8.98 12.65
C ILE A 98 5.87 -9.26 11.93
N ALA A 99 6.60 -10.29 12.34
CA ALA A 99 7.78 -10.72 11.61
C ALA A 99 7.43 -11.07 10.16
N PHE A 100 6.33 -11.80 9.95
CA PHE A 100 5.84 -12.13 8.61
C PHE A 100 5.58 -10.89 7.74
N PHE A 101 4.83 -9.89 8.28
CA PHE A 101 4.58 -8.65 7.54
C PHE A 101 5.83 -7.80 7.34
N SER A 102 6.75 -7.82 8.31
CA SER A 102 8.04 -7.13 8.19
C SER A 102 8.91 -7.71 7.07
N ASP A 103 8.90 -9.03 6.90
CA ASP A 103 9.61 -9.71 5.81
C ASP A 103 9.04 -9.32 4.44
N ILE A 104 7.70 -9.19 4.32
CA ILE A 104 7.05 -8.71 3.09
C ILE A 104 7.50 -7.27 2.78
N ILE A 105 7.53 -6.39 3.79
CA ILE A 105 7.96 -5.00 3.62
C ILE A 105 9.42 -4.92 3.19
N GLU A 106 10.31 -5.72 3.80
CA GLU A 106 11.73 -5.73 3.45
C GLU A 106 11.95 -6.30 2.03
N ASP A 107 11.19 -7.31 1.62
CA ASP A 107 11.22 -7.86 0.27
C ASP A 107 10.78 -6.86 -0.81
N HIS A 108 9.91 -5.90 -0.45
CA HIS A 108 9.43 -4.84 -1.33
C HIS A 108 10.12 -3.50 -1.09
N LYS A 109 11.25 -3.51 -0.37
CA LYS A 109 12.05 -2.31 -0.15
C LYS A 109 12.48 -1.68 -1.47
N SER A 110 12.25 -0.38 -1.59
CA SER A 110 12.46 0.40 -2.81
C SER A 110 13.32 1.63 -2.57
N PRO A 111 14.00 2.18 -3.60
CA PRO A 111 14.75 3.41 -3.48
C PRO A 111 13.81 4.60 -3.21
N ARG A 112 14.30 5.58 -2.45
CA ARG A 112 13.59 6.84 -2.18
C ARG A 112 14.10 7.95 -3.08
N PHE A 113 13.17 8.74 -3.62
CA PHE A 113 13.46 9.88 -4.48
C PHE A 113 12.95 11.16 -3.82
N ASN A 114 13.85 12.11 -3.52
CA ASN A 114 13.53 13.31 -2.72
C ASN A 114 12.47 14.22 -3.34
N ASN A 115 12.33 14.23 -4.66
CA ASN A 115 11.42 15.11 -5.40
C ASN A 115 10.05 14.46 -5.68
N TYR A 116 9.82 13.24 -5.22
CA TYR A 116 8.61 12.45 -5.46
C TYR A 116 7.86 12.14 -4.16
N PRO A 117 6.57 11.75 -4.24
CA PRO A 117 5.79 11.35 -3.09
C PRO A 117 6.48 10.25 -2.28
N LYS A 118 6.36 10.31 -0.96
CA LYS A 118 7.01 9.33 -0.06
C LYS A 118 6.33 7.96 -0.07
N LEU A 119 5.00 7.95 -0.21
CA LEU A 119 4.24 6.70 -0.34
C LEU A 119 4.24 6.28 -1.80
N THR A 120 5.04 5.28 -2.12
CA THR A 120 5.15 4.74 -3.48
C THR A 120 4.45 3.40 -3.63
N GLY A 121 4.10 2.74 -2.53
CA GLY A 121 3.45 1.44 -2.47
C GLY A 121 3.58 0.86 -1.07
N GLY A 122 3.15 -0.38 -0.90
CA GLY A 122 3.28 -1.11 0.36
C GLY A 122 1.98 -1.74 0.83
N LEU A 123 1.98 -2.20 2.09
CA LEU A 123 0.83 -2.80 2.74
C LEU A 123 -0.11 -1.71 3.26
N ILE A 124 -1.35 -1.73 2.81
CA ILE A 124 -2.43 -0.81 3.21
C ILE A 124 -3.61 -1.64 3.67
N GLY A 125 -4.19 -1.29 4.81
CA GLY A 125 -5.33 -1.99 5.40
C GLY A 125 -5.47 -1.65 6.86
N PHE A 126 -5.90 -2.61 7.66
CA PHE A 126 -6.07 -2.40 9.10
C PHE A 126 -5.48 -3.53 9.93
N PHE A 127 -5.15 -3.18 11.16
CA PHE A 127 -4.94 -4.10 12.27
C PHE A 127 -6.09 -3.92 13.26
N ALA A 128 -6.74 -4.99 13.65
CA ALA A 128 -7.76 -4.95 14.69
C ALA A 128 -7.13 -4.58 16.05
N TYR A 129 -7.94 -4.04 16.95
CA TYR A 129 -7.47 -3.69 18.29
C TYR A 129 -6.85 -4.89 19.03
N ASP A 130 -7.38 -6.07 18.79
CA ASP A 130 -6.93 -7.32 19.43
C ASP A 130 -5.56 -7.82 18.95
N MET A 131 -4.98 -7.22 17.90
CA MET A 131 -3.58 -7.45 17.52
C MET A 131 -2.59 -7.25 18.68
N ILE A 132 -2.92 -6.44 19.68
CA ILE A 132 -2.10 -6.27 20.90
C ILE A 132 -1.84 -7.60 21.60
N ARG A 133 -2.71 -8.61 21.48
CA ARG A 133 -2.61 -9.92 22.15
C ARG A 133 -1.46 -10.79 21.62
N TYR A 134 -1.00 -10.50 20.40
CA TYR A 134 0.18 -11.17 19.84
C TYR A 134 1.48 -10.73 20.53
N PHE A 135 1.48 -9.56 21.18
CA PHE A 135 2.63 -8.97 21.87
C PHE A 135 2.51 -9.05 23.40
N GLU A 136 1.28 -8.85 23.91
CA GLU A 136 1.05 -8.70 25.34
C GLU A 136 0.41 -9.97 25.90
N LYS A 137 1.23 -10.83 26.49
CA LYS A 137 0.82 -12.14 27.04
C LYS A 137 -0.10 -12.04 28.26
N THR A 138 -0.23 -10.86 28.88
CA THR A 138 -1.13 -10.65 30.02
C THR A 138 -2.59 -10.54 29.60
N LEU A 139 -2.86 -10.29 28.31
CA LEU A 139 -4.21 -10.12 27.75
C LEU A 139 -4.80 -11.43 27.21
N CYS A 140 -4.81 -12.49 28.04
CA CYS A 140 -5.21 -13.82 27.58
C CYS A 140 -6.73 -14.09 27.56
N ASN A 141 -7.55 -13.19 28.08
CA ASN A 141 -9.01 -13.37 28.13
C ASN A 141 -9.70 -12.35 27.21
N PRO A 142 -9.88 -12.66 25.92
CA PRO A 142 -10.63 -11.80 25.03
C PRO A 142 -12.12 -11.76 25.42
N PRO A 143 -12.83 -10.65 25.21
CA PRO A 143 -14.28 -10.64 25.22
C PRO A 143 -14.82 -11.57 24.12
N GLU A 144 -16.13 -11.81 24.15
CA GLU A 144 -16.80 -12.54 23.07
C GLU A 144 -16.63 -11.80 21.74
N ASP A 145 -16.16 -12.53 20.72
CA ASP A 145 -16.00 -11.99 19.37
C ASP A 145 -17.34 -12.10 18.64
N ASP A 146 -18.10 -11.02 18.69
CA ASP A 146 -19.42 -10.89 18.05
C ASP A 146 -19.33 -10.40 16.59
N LEU A 147 -18.27 -9.67 16.23
CA LEU A 147 -18.07 -9.10 14.89
C LEU A 147 -17.40 -10.06 13.92
N LYS A 148 -16.64 -11.03 14.42
CA LYS A 148 -15.85 -12.00 13.61
C LYS A 148 -14.98 -11.33 12.53
N LEU A 149 -14.40 -10.19 12.88
CA LEU A 149 -13.45 -9.51 12.02
C LEU A 149 -12.07 -10.17 12.11
N PRO A 150 -11.28 -10.18 11.03
CA PRO A 150 -9.92 -10.68 11.11
C PRO A 150 -9.04 -9.79 12.00
N ASP A 151 -7.97 -10.37 12.54
CA ASP A 151 -6.99 -9.64 13.35
C ASP A 151 -6.22 -8.60 12.53
N ALA A 152 -6.00 -8.88 11.24
CA ALA A 152 -5.51 -7.92 10.26
C ALA A 152 -6.02 -8.25 8.86
N ASP A 153 -6.20 -7.23 8.05
CA ASP A 153 -6.49 -7.33 6.63
C ASP A 153 -5.67 -6.27 5.90
N LEU A 154 -4.65 -6.73 5.16
CA LEU A 154 -3.65 -5.89 4.52
C LEU A 154 -3.52 -6.24 3.04
N HIS A 155 -3.57 -5.23 2.21
CA HIS A 155 -3.42 -5.35 0.75
C HIS A 155 -2.08 -4.77 0.31
N LEU A 156 -1.35 -5.50 -0.53
CA LEU A 156 -0.09 -5.03 -1.12
C LEU A 156 -0.36 -4.25 -2.40
N PHE A 157 -0.24 -2.93 -2.31
CA PHE A 157 -0.41 -2.03 -3.45
C PHE A 157 0.93 -1.70 -4.11
N GLU A 158 1.00 -1.94 -5.41
CA GLU A 158 2.14 -1.58 -6.28
C GLU A 158 1.79 -0.45 -7.27
N LYS A 159 0.50 -0.06 -7.34
CA LYS A 159 -0.04 0.97 -8.24
C LYS A 159 -0.69 2.06 -7.42
N ILE A 160 -0.10 3.24 -7.42
CA ILE A 160 -0.56 4.39 -6.64
C ILE A 160 -0.64 5.62 -7.53
N VAL A 161 -1.64 6.43 -7.33
CA VAL A 161 -1.73 7.78 -7.88
C VAL A 161 -1.66 8.76 -6.71
N ALA A 162 -0.65 9.60 -6.69
CA ALA A 162 -0.49 10.67 -5.72
C ALA A 162 -0.96 12.00 -6.35
N TYR A 163 -1.95 12.64 -5.74
CA TYR A 163 -2.41 13.98 -6.13
C TYR A 163 -1.64 15.03 -5.31
N ASP A 164 -0.90 15.90 -5.98
CA ASP A 164 -0.15 16.99 -5.37
C ASP A 164 -1.01 18.25 -5.30
N HIS A 165 -1.51 18.58 -4.11
CA HIS A 165 -2.34 19.76 -3.88
C HIS A 165 -1.62 21.10 -4.09
N LEU A 166 -0.28 21.11 -4.04
CA LEU A 166 0.50 22.32 -4.24
C LEU A 166 0.63 22.68 -5.72
N SER A 167 0.79 21.68 -6.59
CA SER A 167 1.05 21.87 -8.01
C SER A 167 -0.12 21.49 -8.93
N ASN A 168 -1.24 21.01 -8.35
CA ASN A 168 -2.40 20.46 -9.07
C ASN A 168 -2.00 19.41 -10.12
N LYS A 169 -1.14 18.50 -9.73
CA LYS A 169 -0.65 17.40 -10.56
C LYS A 169 -1.02 16.06 -9.95
N ALA A 170 -1.22 15.06 -10.80
CA ALA A 170 -1.19 13.67 -10.39
C ALA A 170 0.16 13.05 -10.75
N VAL A 171 0.73 12.30 -9.84
CA VAL A 171 1.91 11.47 -10.05
C VAL A 171 1.45 10.01 -10.03
N ILE A 172 1.47 9.38 -11.19
CA ILE A 172 1.22 7.94 -11.30
C ILE A 172 2.50 7.22 -10.91
N ILE A 173 2.40 6.28 -9.99
CA ILE A 173 3.51 5.52 -9.42
C ILE A 173 3.25 4.04 -9.68
N LEU A 174 4.17 3.39 -10.39
CA LEU A 174 4.15 1.96 -10.64
C LEU A 174 5.41 1.33 -10.06
N ASN A 175 5.24 0.37 -9.19
CA ASN A 175 6.37 -0.41 -8.67
C ASN A 175 6.66 -1.55 -9.65
N ILE A 176 7.87 -1.56 -10.19
CA ILE A 176 8.37 -2.60 -11.09
C ILE A 176 9.22 -3.57 -10.28
N ASN A 177 8.95 -4.86 -10.40
CA ASN A 177 9.71 -5.92 -9.75
C ASN A 177 10.76 -6.51 -10.71
N LYS A 178 11.88 -6.95 -10.13
CA LYS A 178 12.98 -7.60 -10.84
C LYS A 178 12.59 -8.98 -11.34
#